data_df297fe953d71507f8d2bfad1d7c20af
#
_entry.id   df297fe953d71507f8d2bfad1d7c20af
#
_cell.length_a   1.000
_cell.length_b   1.000
_cell.length_c   1.000
_cell.angle_alpha   90.00
_cell.angle_beta   90.00
_cell.angle_gamma   90.00
#
_symmetry.space_group_name_H-M   'P 1'
#
loop_
_entity.id
_entity.type
_entity.pdbx_description
1 polymer ?
#
loop_
_entity_poly.entity_id
_entity_poly.type
_entity_poly.pdbx_seq_one_letter_code
_entity_poly.pdbx_strand_id
1 'polypeptide(L)'
;EIMPFPPGHYYKDGEFVCYNDIAAVDEVCMDDVETICSKIHEKLVKGIEKRLIADAKVGFLLSGGLDSSLVCAIAARKSKEPIRTFAIGMSEDAIDLKYAKQVADYIGSDHTEVIITKEDVLAALEDVVQLLGTYDITTIRASMGMYLICKAIHETTDIRVLLTGEISDELFG
;
A
#
# COMPACT_ATOMS: atom_id res chain seq x y z
N GLU A 1 -6.20 17.08 -28.22
CA GLU A 1 -6.69 17.14 -26.84
C GLU A 1 -6.01 16.03 -26.03
N ILE A 2 -5.48 16.36 -24.85
CA ILE A 2 -4.88 15.38 -23.96
C ILE A 2 -5.92 15.09 -22.89
N MET A 3 -6.27 13.82 -22.74
CA MET A 3 -7.23 13.35 -21.71
C MET A 3 -6.59 12.23 -20.88
N PRO A 4 -6.96 12.08 -19.60
CA PRO A 4 -6.52 10.95 -18.82
C PRO A 4 -7.05 9.63 -19.40
N PHE A 5 -6.31 8.56 -19.24
CA PHE A 5 -6.78 7.22 -19.62
C PHE A 5 -7.99 6.85 -18.78
N PRO A 6 -9.15 6.49 -19.36
CA PRO A 6 -10.36 6.24 -18.60
C PRO A 6 -10.19 5.01 -17.68
N PRO A 7 -10.56 5.12 -16.39
CA PRO A 7 -10.54 3.99 -15.47
C PRO A 7 -11.42 2.82 -15.97
N GLY A 8 -11.03 1.59 -15.63
CA GLY A 8 -11.80 0.41 -16.00
C GLY A 8 -11.85 0.09 -17.50
N HIS A 9 -10.92 0.68 -18.28
CA HIS A 9 -10.85 0.44 -19.72
C HIS A 9 -9.49 -0.15 -20.11
N TYR A 10 -9.47 -0.79 -21.26
CA TYR A 10 -8.24 -1.06 -22.01
C TYR A 10 -8.35 -0.45 -23.40
N TYR A 11 -7.21 -0.15 -24.01
CA TYR A 11 -7.15 0.37 -25.38
C TYR A 11 -6.76 -0.74 -26.34
N LYS A 12 -7.58 -0.94 -27.36
CA LYS A 12 -7.33 -1.95 -28.40
C LYS A 12 -7.92 -1.49 -29.74
N ASP A 13 -7.17 -1.69 -30.83
CA ASP A 13 -7.60 -1.45 -32.21
C ASP A 13 -8.15 -0.01 -32.46
N GLY A 14 -7.64 0.99 -31.75
CA GLY A 14 -8.03 2.39 -31.87
C GLY A 14 -9.18 2.82 -30.94
N GLU A 15 -9.69 1.93 -30.09
CA GLU A 15 -10.84 2.21 -29.23
C GLU A 15 -10.58 1.90 -27.77
N PHE A 16 -11.25 2.62 -26.88
CA PHE A 16 -11.32 2.31 -25.45
C PHE A 16 -12.48 1.34 -25.20
N VAL A 17 -12.15 0.19 -24.61
CA VAL A 17 -13.15 -0.83 -24.26
C VAL A 17 -13.27 -0.88 -22.73
N CYS A 18 -14.47 -0.60 -22.20
CA CYS A 18 -14.76 -0.74 -20.80
C CYS A 18 -14.86 -2.24 -20.42
N TYR A 19 -14.08 -2.67 -19.43
CA TYR A 19 -14.14 -4.03 -18.88
C TYR A 19 -14.69 -4.05 -17.45
N ASN A 20 -14.65 -2.93 -16.76
CA ASN A 20 -15.18 -2.80 -15.41
C ASN A 20 -15.51 -1.33 -15.10
N ASP A 21 -16.75 -1.05 -14.79
CA ASP A 21 -17.19 0.26 -14.28
C ASP A 21 -17.53 0.12 -12.80
N ILE A 22 -16.55 0.44 -11.94
CA ILE A 22 -16.73 0.38 -10.48
C ILE A 22 -17.68 1.45 -9.93
N ALA A 23 -17.97 2.48 -10.72
CA ALA A 23 -18.92 3.54 -10.35
C ALA A 23 -20.35 3.18 -10.73
N ALA A 24 -20.57 2.20 -11.60
CA ALA A 24 -21.90 1.69 -11.92
C ALA A 24 -22.41 0.84 -10.77
N VAL A 25 -23.39 1.36 -10.04
CA VAL A 25 -24.07 0.64 -8.97
C VAL A 25 -25.42 0.18 -9.48
N ASP A 26 -25.54 -1.10 -9.80
CA ASP A 26 -26.78 -1.68 -10.33
C ASP A 26 -27.81 -1.90 -9.21
N GLU A 27 -27.36 -2.25 -8.01
CA GLU A 27 -28.23 -2.53 -6.87
C GLU A 27 -27.66 -1.96 -5.56
N VAL A 28 -28.53 -1.42 -4.72
CA VAL A 28 -28.19 -1.01 -3.36
C VAL A 28 -28.22 -2.23 -2.44
N CYS A 29 -27.17 -2.43 -1.67
CA CYS A 29 -27.13 -3.50 -0.67
C CYS A 29 -28.14 -3.23 0.44
N MET A 30 -29.07 -4.16 0.66
CA MET A 30 -30.12 -4.09 1.70
C MET A 30 -29.85 -5.06 2.86
N ASP A 31 -28.67 -5.65 2.92
CA ASP A 31 -28.28 -6.52 4.03
C ASP A 31 -28.17 -5.72 5.34
N ASP A 32 -28.30 -6.41 6.47
CA ASP A 32 -27.98 -5.83 7.77
C ASP A 32 -26.47 -5.60 7.95
N VAL A 33 -26.12 -4.73 8.89
CA VAL A 33 -24.72 -4.31 9.13
C VAL A 33 -23.81 -5.50 9.44
N GLU A 34 -24.29 -6.48 10.21
CA GLU A 34 -23.48 -7.65 10.58
C GLU A 34 -23.13 -8.50 9.36
N THR A 35 -24.10 -8.72 8.49
CA THR A 35 -23.90 -9.42 7.22
C THR A 35 -22.95 -8.66 6.31
N ILE A 36 -23.07 -7.34 6.21
CA ILE A 36 -22.16 -6.50 5.40
C ILE A 36 -20.72 -6.60 5.95
N CYS A 37 -20.53 -6.44 7.26
CA CYS A 37 -19.22 -6.56 7.90
C CYS A 37 -18.59 -7.94 7.65
N SER A 38 -19.38 -9.02 7.75
CA SER A 38 -18.91 -10.37 7.48
C SER A 38 -18.46 -10.54 6.03
N LYS A 39 -19.20 -10.01 5.07
CA LYS A 39 -18.86 -10.05 3.65
C LYS A 39 -17.59 -9.23 3.32
N ILE A 40 -17.43 -8.06 3.96
CA ILE A 40 -16.21 -7.24 3.81
C ILE A 40 -15.01 -8.01 4.36
N HIS A 41 -15.13 -8.55 5.58
CA HIS A 41 -14.07 -9.35 6.20
C HIS A 41 -13.65 -10.51 5.30
N GLU A 42 -14.59 -11.29 4.81
CA GLU A 42 -14.30 -12.44 3.94
C GLU A 42 -13.59 -12.02 2.65
N LYS A 43 -14.06 -10.96 1.99
CA LYS A 43 -13.45 -10.44 0.77
C LYS A 43 -12.04 -9.91 1.00
N LEU A 44 -11.82 -9.20 2.11
CA LEU A 44 -10.51 -8.66 2.47
C LEU A 44 -9.50 -9.80 2.75
N VAL A 45 -9.89 -10.79 3.56
CA VAL A 45 -9.04 -11.96 3.84
C VAL A 45 -8.69 -12.69 2.56
N LYS A 46 -9.66 -13.01 1.71
CA LYS A 46 -9.44 -13.67 0.41
C LYS A 46 -8.58 -12.82 -0.53
N GLY A 47 -8.76 -11.50 -0.51
CA GLY A 47 -7.96 -10.56 -1.30
C GLY A 47 -6.48 -10.59 -0.91
N ILE A 48 -6.19 -10.61 0.38
CA ILE A 48 -4.82 -10.71 0.88
C ILE A 48 -4.23 -12.10 0.60
N GLU A 49 -4.96 -13.18 0.87
CA GLU A 49 -4.51 -14.55 0.57
C GLU A 49 -4.08 -14.73 -0.87
N LYS A 50 -4.84 -14.18 -1.83
CA LYS A 50 -4.47 -14.20 -3.25
C LYS A 50 -3.14 -13.52 -3.55
N ARG A 51 -2.82 -12.46 -2.81
CA ARG A 51 -1.59 -11.68 -3.00
C ARG A 51 -0.36 -12.28 -2.32
N LEU A 52 -0.57 -13.23 -1.41
CA LEU A 52 0.52 -14.00 -0.81
C LEU A 52 1.05 -15.10 -1.74
N ILE A 53 0.33 -15.41 -2.83
CA ILE A 53 0.78 -16.34 -3.87
C ILE A 53 1.73 -15.57 -4.79
N ALA A 54 3.03 -15.60 -4.49
CA ALA A 54 4.05 -14.88 -5.24
C ALA A 54 5.30 -15.76 -5.40
N ASP A 55 5.95 -15.65 -6.55
CA ASP A 55 7.24 -16.29 -6.83
C ASP A 55 8.42 -15.50 -6.24
N ALA A 56 8.20 -14.23 -5.93
CA ALA A 56 9.18 -13.35 -5.31
C ALA A 56 8.87 -13.17 -3.81
N LYS A 57 9.91 -12.79 -3.03
CA LYS A 57 9.73 -12.46 -1.62
C LYS A 57 8.87 -11.22 -1.46
N VAL A 58 7.88 -11.33 -0.58
CA VAL A 58 6.90 -10.30 -0.29
C VAL A 58 7.26 -9.61 1.03
N GLY A 59 7.26 -8.28 1.01
CA GLY A 59 7.34 -7.43 2.19
C GLY A 59 6.05 -6.63 2.38
N PHE A 60 5.94 -5.95 3.49
CA PHE A 60 4.74 -5.21 3.87
C PHE A 60 5.11 -3.83 4.39
N LEU A 61 4.42 -2.79 3.91
CA LEU A 61 4.55 -1.47 4.49
C LEU A 61 3.59 -1.35 5.68
N LEU A 62 4.13 -0.93 6.82
CA LEU A 62 3.40 -0.85 8.08
C LEU A 62 3.58 0.53 8.68
N SER A 63 2.56 1.38 8.58
CA SER A 63 2.56 2.73 9.17
C SER A 63 2.03 2.78 10.59
N GLY A 64 1.42 1.68 11.08
CA GLY A 64 0.71 1.67 12.36
C GLY A 64 -0.72 2.21 12.29
N GLY A 65 -1.17 2.73 11.14
CA GLY A 65 -2.56 3.06 10.86
C GLY A 65 -3.42 1.81 10.70
N LEU A 66 -4.76 1.98 10.71
CA LEU A 66 -5.72 0.87 10.67
C LEU A 66 -5.50 -0.04 9.46
N ASP A 67 -5.43 0.53 8.27
CA ASP A 67 -5.42 -0.20 7.00
C ASP A 67 -4.17 -1.07 6.83
N SER A 68 -2.99 -0.46 6.98
CA SER A 68 -1.72 -1.18 6.91
C SER A 68 -1.59 -2.24 7.99
N SER A 69 -2.08 -1.95 9.20
CA SER A 69 -2.07 -2.90 10.32
C SER A 69 -2.98 -4.10 10.07
N LEU A 70 -4.16 -3.86 9.49
CA LEU A 70 -5.11 -4.92 9.15
C LEU A 70 -4.57 -5.85 8.07
N VAL A 71 -3.98 -5.29 7.01
CA VAL A 71 -3.32 -6.07 5.94
C VAL A 71 -2.20 -6.93 6.53
N CYS A 72 -1.31 -6.33 7.34
CA CYS A 72 -0.21 -7.06 7.99
C CYS A 72 -0.70 -8.14 8.95
N ALA A 73 -1.73 -7.86 9.76
CA ALA A 73 -2.27 -8.83 10.71
C ALA A 73 -2.92 -10.03 10.02
N ILE A 74 -3.65 -9.82 8.92
CA ILE A 74 -4.22 -10.91 8.14
C ILE A 74 -3.09 -11.72 7.47
N ALA A 75 -2.12 -11.05 6.87
CA ALA A 75 -0.99 -11.72 6.24
C ALA A 75 -0.18 -12.56 7.24
N ALA A 76 0.11 -12.03 8.43
CA ALA A 76 0.83 -12.74 9.49
C ALA A 76 0.09 -14.02 9.94
N ARG A 77 -1.25 -13.96 10.06
CA ARG A 77 -2.07 -15.15 10.41
C ARG A 77 -2.10 -16.21 9.31
N LYS A 78 -1.86 -15.83 8.06
CA LYS A 78 -1.89 -16.75 6.89
C LYS A 78 -0.50 -17.24 6.51
N SER A 79 0.54 -16.60 6.99
CA SER A 79 1.94 -16.97 6.74
C SER A 79 2.42 -18.02 7.74
N LYS A 80 3.30 -18.92 7.31
CA LYS A 80 3.94 -19.91 8.19
C LYS A 80 5.16 -19.35 8.93
N GLU A 81 5.78 -18.37 8.33
CA GLU A 81 6.98 -17.68 8.82
C GLU A 81 6.61 -16.24 9.18
N PRO A 82 7.35 -15.58 10.07
CA PRO A 82 7.18 -14.16 10.34
C PRO A 82 7.25 -13.34 9.05
N ILE A 83 6.25 -12.48 8.82
CA ILE A 83 6.28 -11.59 7.66
C ILE A 83 7.30 -10.47 7.89
N ARG A 84 7.89 -9.96 6.80
CA ARG A 84 8.79 -8.81 6.86
C ARG A 84 8.04 -7.51 6.68
N THR A 85 8.10 -6.65 7.69
CA THR A 85 7.40 -5.35 7.69
C THR A 85 8.39 -4.20 7.72
N PHE A 86 8.03 -3.09 7.08
CA PHE A 86 8.87 -1.90 6.96
C PHE A 86 8.06 -0.65 7.30
N ALA A 87 8.69 0.25 8.05
CA ALA A 87 8.16 1.58 8.32
C ALA A 87 9.23 2.63 8.02
N ILE A 88 8.82 3.87 7.79
CA ILE A 88 9.71 5.00 7.52
C ILE A 88 9.36 6.17 8.42
N GLY A 89 10.37 6.86 8.91
CA GLY A 89 10.20 8.06 9.73
C GLY A 89 11.38 9.01 9.63
N MET A 90 11.16 10.27 9.96
CA MET A 90 12.22 11.30 9.93
C MET A 90 13.04 11.37 11.22
N SER A 91 12.67 10.62 12.25
CA SER A 91 13.40 10.47 13.50
C SER A 91 12.99 9.19 14.19
N GLU A 92 13.82 8.68 15.10
CA GLU A 92 13.49 7.49 15.90
C GLU A 92 12.26 7.71 16.80
N ASP A 93 11.97 8.97 17.16
CA ASP A 93 10.80 9.35 17.96
C ASP A 93 9.54 9.65 17.13
N ALA A 94 9.56 9.38 15.81
CA ALA A 94 8.41 9.61 14.97
C ALA A 94 7.22 8.77 15.46
N ILE A 95 6.06 9.43 15.62
CA ILE A 95 4.86 8.81 16.20
C ILE A 95 4.41 7.59 15.39
N ASP A 96 4.55 7.67 14.07
CA ASP A 96 4.18 6.58 13.17
C ASP A 96 5.07 5.35 13.38
N LEU A 97 6.38 5.53 13.59
CA LEU A 97 7.28 4.42 13.89
C LEU A 97 6.92 3.74 15.21
N LYS A 98 6.53 4.52 16.21
CA LYS A 98 6.09 3.98 17.50
C LYS A 98 4.86 3.08 17.34
N TYR A 99 3.85 3.51 16.57
CA TYR A 99 2.66 2.69 16.34
C TYR A 99 2.96 1.49 15.42
N ALA A 100 3.76 1.68 14.39
CA ALA A 100 4.21 0.59 13.52
C ALA A 100 4.92 -0.50 14.34
N LYS A 101 5.83 -0.10 15.24
CA LYS A 101 6.54 -1.03 16.12
C LYS A 101 5.59 -1.80 17.05
N GLN A 102 4.60 -1.14 17.65
CA GLN A 102 3.60 -1.80 18.50
C GLN A 102 2.82 -2.87 17.73
N VAL A 103 2.40 -2.57 16.50
CA VAL A 103 1.69 -3.54 15.66
C VAL A 103 2.64 -4.66 15.25
N ALA A 104 3.86 -4.35 14.86
CA ALA A 104 4.87 -5.35 14.48
C ALA A 104 5.15 -6.35 15.60
N ASP A 105 5.31 -5.86 16.84
CA ASP A 105 5.50 -6.70 18.02
C ASP A 105 4.26 -7.57 18.31
N TYR A 106 3.06 -7.00 18.16
CA TYR A 106 1.81 -7.73 18.37
C TYR A 106 1.60 -8.87 17.37
N ILE A 107 1.93 -8.67 16.10
CA ILE A 107 1.78 -9.69 15.05
C ILE A 107 3.00 -10.61 14.92
N GLY A 108 4.09 -10.31 15.61
CA GLY A 108 5.33 -11.09 15.57
C GLY A 108 6.07 -11.02 14.24
N SER A 109 6.05 -9.84 13.58
CA SER A 109 6.76 -9.64 12.31
C SER A 109 8.24 -9.34 12.49
N ASP A 110 9.05 -9.65 11.45
CA ASP A 110 10.42 -9.17 11.31
C ASP A 110 10.36 -7.73 10.79
N HIS A 111 10.47 -6.77 11.71
CA HIS A 111 10.23 -5.34 11.47
C HIS A 111 11.51 -4.55 11.28
N THR A 112 11.54 -3.74 10.25
CA THR A 112 12.65 -2.82 9.93
C THR A 112 12.14 -1.38 9.86
N GLU A 113 12.76 -0.49 10.64
CA GLU A 113 12.52 0.95 10.60
C GLU A 113 13.56 1.63 9.71
N VAL A 114 13.10 2.43 8.76
CA VAL A 114 13.94 3.24 7.87
C VAL A 114 13.89 4.68 8.37
N ILE A 115 15.00 5.14 8.91
CA ILE A 115 15.14 6.53 9.36
C ILE A 115 15.71 7.36 8.24
N ILE A 116 15.01 8.41 7.86
CA ILE A 116 15.42 9.36 6.82
C ILE A 116 15.66 10.75 7.41
N THR A 117 16.56 11.47 6.78
CA THR A 117 16.88 12.86 7.15
C THR A 117 16.25 13.83 6.16
N LYS A 118 16.26 15.11 6.52
CA LYS A 118 15.85 16.17 5.59
C LYS A 118 16.76 16.21 4.35
N GLU A 119 18.04 15.91 4.56
CA GLU A 119 19.06 15.86 3.51
C GLU A 119 18.75 14.73 2.51
N ASP A 120 18.31 13.55 2.99
CA ASP A 120 17.89 12.43 2.14
C ASP A 120 16.69 12.82 1.28
N VAL A 121 15.70 13.49 1.87
CA VAL A 121 14.52 13.99 1.15
C VAL A 121 14.91 14.98 0.07
N LEU A 122 15.79 15.94 0.38
CA LEU A 122 16.23 16.93 -0.60
C LEU A 122 17.07 16.30 -1.73
N ALA A 123 17.92 15.34 -1.40
CA ALA A 123 18.73 14.63 -2.39
C ALA A 123 17.89 13.77 -3.35
N ALA A 124 16.76 13.21 -2.87
CA ALA A 124 15.87 12.39 -3.68
C ALA A 124 14.89 13.19 -4.56
N LEU A 125 14.79 14.51 -4.35
CA LEU A 125 13.75 15.33 -5.01
C LEU A 125 13.80 15.27 -6.52
N GLU A 126 14.97 15.40 -7.10
CA GLU A 126 15.17 15.39 -8.56
C GLU A 126 14.79 14.02 -9.15
N ASP A 127 15.23 12.95 -8.53
CA ASP A 127 14.90 11.58 -8.94
C ASP A 127 13.38 11.34 -8.92
N VAL A 128 12.70 11.81 -7.87
CA VAL A 128 11.24 11.63 -7.72
C VAL A 128 10.50 12.43 -8.80
N VAL A 129 10.90 13.68 -9.07
CA VAL A 129 10.30 14.49 -10.14
C VAL A 129 10.48 13.82 -11.51
N GLN A 130 11.67 13.32 -11.80
CA GLN A 130 11.94 12.61 -13.06
C GLN A 130 11.12 11.32 -13.17
N LEU A 131 11.07 10.53 -12.12
CA LEU A 131 10.37 9.25 -12.09
C LEU A 131 8.85 9.42 -12.28
N LEU A 132 8.27 10.44 -11.65
CA LEU A 132 6.83 10.71 -11.72
C LEU A 132 6.44 11.47 -13.00
N GLY A 133 7.38 12.19 -13.63
CA GLY A 133 7.11 12.99 -14.82
C GLY A 133 6.10 14.13 -14.58
N THR A 134 6.02 14.65 -13.36
CA THR A 134 5.09 15.71 -12.97
C THR A 134 5.75 16.77 -12.11
N TYR A 135 5.19 17.98 -12.13
CA TYR A 135 5.54 19.09 -11.25
C TYR A 135 4.46 19.37 -10.20
N ASP A 136 3.45 18.49 -10.09
CA ASP A 136 2.42 18.64 -9.06
C ASP A 136 3.03 18.43 -7.68
N ILE A 137 3.00 19.47 -6.86
CA ILE A 137 3.63 19.48 -5.54
C ILE A 137 3.01 18.45 -4.58
N THR A 138 1.71 18.20 -4.70
CA THR A 138 1.00 17.24 -3.85
C THR A 138 1.45 15.83 -4.15
N THR A 139 1.48 15.46 -5.42
CA THR A 139 1.96 14.16 -5.89
C THR A 139 3.41 13.92 -5.52
N ILE A 140 4.30 14.90 -5.75
CA ILE A 140 5.72 14.78 -5.41
C ILE A 140 5.89 14.57 -3.90
N ARG A 141 5.26 15.41 -3.08
CA ARG A 141 5.38 15.34 -1.63
C ARG A 141 4.87 14.00 -1.06
N ALA A 142 3.74 13.51 -1.54
CA ALA A 142 3.18 12.23 -1.14
C ALA A 142 4.07 11.05 -1.53
N SER A 143 4.76 11.15 -2.67
CA SER A 143 5.60 10.05 -3.19
C SER A 143 7.01 9.99 -2.58
N MET A 144 7.49 11.05 -1.92
CA MET A 144 8.86 11.07 -1.38
C MET A 144 9.14 9.96 -0.38
N GLY A 145 8.26 9.78 0.61
CA GLY A 145 8.41 8.72 1.62
C GLY A 145 8.35 7.33 0.98
N MET A 146 7.43 7.12 0.04
CA MET A 146 7.30 5.85 -0.69
C MET A 146 8.55 5.54 -1.52
N TYR A 147 9.10 6.53 -2.22
CA TYR A 147 10.35 6.37 -2.98
C TYR A 147 11.52 5.97 -2.07
N LEU A 148 11.71 6.69 -0.96
CA LEU A 148 12.83 6.46 -0.05
C LEU A 148 12.74 5.10 0.65
N ILE A 149 11.56 4.68 1.10
CA ILE A 149 11.39 3.36 1.70
C ILE A 149 11.59 2.24 0.68
N CYS A 150 11.05 2.38 -0.54
CA CYS A 150 11.26 1.41 -1.61
C CYS A 150 12.73 1.30 -2.00
N LYS A 151 13.45 2.42 -2.07
CA LYS A 151 14.89 2.46 -2.32
C LYS A 151 15.66 1.71 -1.24
N ALA A 152 15.40 2.02 0.03
CA ALA A 152 16.05 1.36 1.16
C ALA A 152 15.78 -0.16 1.16
N ILE A 153 14.56 -0.60 0.92
CA ILE A 153 14.21 -2.02 0.83
C ILE A 153 14.94 -2.69 -0.34
N HIS A 154 14.99 -2.05 -1.50
CA HIS A 154 15.67 -2.57 -2.67
C HIS A 154 17.17 -2.75 -2.46
N GLU A 155 17.81 -1.79 -1.81
CA GLU A 155 19.26 -1.78 -1.56
C GLU A 155 19.67 -2.77 -0.46
N THR A 156 18.80 -3.00 0.53
CA THR A 156 19.16 -3.79 1.74
C THR A 156 18.56 -5.18 1.76
N THR A 157 17.63 -5.51 0.85
CA THR A 157 16.91 -6.77 0.86
C THR A 157 16.76 -7.39 -0.54
N ASP A 158 16.32 -8.64 -0.58
CA ASP A 158 15.92 -9.36 -1.79
C ASP A 158 14.40 -9.33 -2.05
N ILE A 159 13.65 -8.51 -1.30
CA ILE A 159 12.21 -8.30 -1.51
C ILE A 159 11.98 -7.55 -2.81
N ARG A 160 10.99 -8.00 -3.59
CA ARG A 160 10.62 -7.41 -4.88
C ARG A 160 9.13 -7.08 -5.00
N VAL A 161 8.34 -7.49 -4.02
CA VAL A 161 6.90 -7.22 -3.96
C VAL A 161 6.59 -6.62 -2.61
N LEU A 162 5.83 -5.53 -2.59
CA LEU A 162 5.34 -4.89 -1.37
C LEU A 162 3.82 -4.88 -1.36
N LEU A 163 3.23 -5.31 -0.25
CA LEU A 163 1.81 -5.11 0.03
C LEU A 163 1.66 -3.88 0.93
N THR A 164 0.65 -3.09 0.60
CA THR A 164 0.31 -1.85 1.31
C THR A 164 -1.17 -1.84 1.68
N GLY A 165 -1.57 -0.92 2.55
CA GLY A 165 -2.98 -0.63 2.87
C GLY A 165 -3.59 0.51 2.04
N GLU A 166 -2.95 0.90 0.93
CA GLU A 166 -3.42 1.96 0.04
C GLU A 166 -4.81 1.65 -0.55
N ILE A 167 -5.54 2.71 -0.93
CA ILE A 167 -6.88 2.67 -1.54
C ILE A 167 -8.01 2.38 -0.53
N SER A 168 -7.73 2.13 0.72
CA SER A 168 -8.78 1.88 1.71
C SER A 168 -9.70 3.09 1.90
N ASP A 169 -9.13 4.28 2.02
CA ASP A 169 -9.86 5.54 2.20
C ASP A 169 -10.76 5.86 0.99
N GLU A 170 -10.27 5.58 -0.22
CA GLU A 170 -11.03 5.80 -1.45
C GLU A 170 -12.21 4.82 -1.60
N LEU A 171 -12.18 3.68 -0.93
CA LEU A 171 -13.25 2.69 -0.97
C LEU A 171 -14.26 2.86 0.16
N PHE A 172 -13.83 3.30 1.32
CA PHE A 172 -14.69 3.32 2.52
C PHE A 172 -15.01 4.73 3.03
N GLY A 173 -14.34 5.77 2.54
CA GLY A 173 -14.58 7.19 2.85
C GLY A 173 -13.77 7.72 4.00
#